data_5a310dc6b746eec52ec46b3159213627
#
_entry.id   5a310dc6b746eec52ec46b3159213627
#
_cell.length_a   1.000
_cell.length_b   1.000
_cell.length_c   1.000
_cell.angle_alpha   90.00
_cell.angle_beta   90.00
_cell.angle_gamma   90.00
#
_symmetry.space_group_name_H-M   'P 1'
#
loop_
_entity.id
_entity.type
_entity.pdbx_description
1 polymer ?
#
loop_
_entity_poly.entity_id
_entity_poly.type
_entity_poly.pdbx_seq_one_letter_code
_entity_poly.pdbx_strand_id
1 'polypeptide(L)'
;MMQMRTHTCGELRLADAGKSVKIVGWMENVREVGSNFAFVVLRDFYGTTQVVIESEEMMAIIRDLNKESTISVEGVVRERASKNPKLPTGDIEVVPSKIEVLGRCRYNSLPFEINRSREADETQRLKYRYLDLRNPAVKNNIVLRCQVVAALRAAMTEHGFLEITTPILTASSPEGARDYLVPARKHPGKFYALPQAPQQFKQLLMTSGFDRYFQIAPCFRDEDARGDRSPGEFYQLDVEMAFATQEDVFAVLEDVLPPIFAKFGTYDIASAAPFRRIPYNTALETYGSDKPDLRIDLTCKNVTHLFENSEFEPLRGQTVKMVDISDCALTRKQVEKLLSDCEVQSGSKAYWFKVDEKGELAGGIAKFVTGLRPQLEQVLTLAPNTLVVVAAGASATKSAGVLIKTFGAACAGHMDQERYEFCWIVDFPMYEIGDESGELEFCHNPFSMPSGGLEVLLKAERGEIDPLTITADQYDLVCNGVELSSGAVRNHDPEIMVKAFELVRLGEEDVKKKFPAMYNAFCYGAPPHAGIAPGVDRMVMLLAGESSIREIIPFPMNKNAQDVMMGAPSTVEQKQLDELHIAITAQEEE
;
A
#
# COMPACT_ATOMS: atom_id res chain seq x y z
N MET A 1 22.20 -1.64 -32.63
CA MET A 1 22.05 -3.11 -32.46
C MET A 1 22.90 -3.53 -31.27
N MET A 2 22.37 -4.39 -30.40
CA MET A 2 23.18 -4.95 -29.31
C MET A 2 24.19 -5.93 -29.91
N GLN A 3 25.47 -5.79 -29.59
CA GLN A 3 26.54 -6.63 -30.16
C GLN A 3 26.55 -8.07 -29.65
N MET A 4 25.99 -8.30 -28.43
CA MET A 4 26.05 -9.61 -27.77
C MET A 4 24.92 -10.58 -28.19
N ARG A 5 23.82 -10.09 -28.75
CA ARG A 5 22.71 -10.90 -29.23
C ARG A 5 22.04 -10.28 -30.43
N THR A 6 21.50 -11.12 -31.32
CA THR A 6 20.68 -10.68 -32.45
C THR A 6 19.19 -10.66 -32.10
N HIS A 7 18.76 -11.58 -31.23
CA HIS A 7 17.36 -11.77 -30.81
C HIS A 7 17.30 -12.03 -29.30
N THR A 8 16.15 -11.71 -28.71
CA THR A 8 15.82 -12.09 -27.33
C THR A 8 15.27 -13.52 -27.28
N CYS A 9 15.27 -14.13 -26.09
CA CYS A 9 14.71 -15.47 -25.89
C CYS A 9 13.18 -15.51 -26.01
N GLY A 10 12.49 -14.38 -26.02
CA GLY A 10 11.02 -14.30 -26.09
C GLY A 10 10.44 -13.94 -27.47
N GLU A 11 11.27 -13.48 -28.43
CA GLU A 11 10.74 -12.89 -29.66
C GLU A 11 10.69 -13.82 -30.87
N LEU A 12 11.44 -14.93 -30.86
CA LEU A 12 11.49 -15.86 -32.00
C LEU A 12 10.14 -16.55 -32.25
N ARG A 13 9.79 -16.68 -33.53
CA ARG A 13 8.54 -17.29 -33.98
C ARG A 13 8.81 -18.25 -35.16
N LEU A 14 7.79 -18.99 -35.58
CA LEU A 14 7.88 -19.93 -36.71
C LEU A 14 8.35 -19.24 -38.03
N ALA A 15 8.03 -17.96 -38.22
CA ALA A 15 8.49 -17.16 -39.36
C ALA A 15 10.02 -16.91 -39.36
N ASP A 16 10.69 -17.20 -38.25
CA ASP A 16 12.17 -17.08 -38.12
C ASP A 16 12.89 -18.40 -38.42
N ALA A 17 12.16 -19.48 -38.72
CA ALA A 17 12.76 -20.75 -39.09
C ALA A 17 13.73 -20.61 -40.28
N GLY A 18 14.92 -21.21 -40.12
CA GLY A 18 16.03 -21.09 -41.09
C GLY A 18 16.95 -19.89 -40.87
N LYS A 19 16.60 -18.93 -40.02
CA LYS A 19 17.49 -17.78 -39.69
C LYS A 19 18.61 -18.19 -38.74
N SER A 20 19.79 -17.65 -38.99
CA SER A 20 20.90 -17.70 -38.05
C SER A 20 20.68 -16.63 -36.96
N VAL A 21 20.76 -17.05 -35.70
CA VAL A 21 20.52 -16.19 -34.55
C VAL A 21 21.61 -16.34 -33.51
N LYS A 22 21.80 -15.28 -32.71
CA LYS A 22 22.58 -15.31 -31.49
C LYS A 22 21.68 -14.89 -30.32
N ILE A 23 21.43 -15.80 -29.39
CA ILE A 23 20.64 -15.56 -28.18
C ILE A 23 21.52 -15.74 -26.94
N VAL A 24 21.19 -15.01 -25.86
CA VAL A 24 21.94 -15.07 -24.59
C VAL A 24 20.95 -15.14 -23.43
N GLY A 25 21.31 -15.88 -22.39
CA GLY A 25 20.44 -16.02 -21.23
C GLY A 25 20.97 -16.98 -20.18
N TRP A 26 20.13 -17.22 -19.20
CA TRP A 26 20.36 -18.23 -18.14
C TRP A 26 19.85 -19.59 -18.57
N MET A 27 20.64 -20.64 -18.29
CA MET A 27 20.20 -22.04 -18.41
C MET A 27 19.19 -22.35 -17.29
N GLU A 28 17.91 -22.20 -17.57
CA GLU A 28 16.85 -22.45 -16.58
C GLU A 28 16.69 -23.94 -16.27
N ASN A 29 16.70 -24.76 -17.33
CA ASN A 29 16.55 -26.20 -17.19
C ASN A 29 17.30 -26.95 -18.30
N VAL A 30 17.80 -28.13 -17.95
CA VAL A 30 18.42 -29.07 -18.89
C VAL A 30 17.73 -30.42 -18.75
N ARG A 31 17.27 -30.96 -19.87
CA ARG A 31 16.70 -32.32 -19.91
C ARG A 31 17.50 -33.18 -20.90
N GLU A 32 18.35 -34.02 -20.38
CA GLU A 32 19.04 -35.04 -21.17
C GLU A 32 18.09 -36.17 -21.57
N VAL A 33 18.13 -36.59 -22.83
CA VAL A 33 17.31 -37.67 -23.39
C VAL A 33 18.15 -38.83 -23.86
N GLY A 34 19.45 -38.59 -24.07
CA GLY A 34 20.41 -39.59 -24.47
C GLY A 34 21.86 -39.13 -24.26
N SER A 35 22.82 -39.94 -24.65
CA SER A 35 24.25 -39.62 -24.45
C SER A 35 24.67 -38.28 -25.12
N ASN A 36 24.12 -37.97 -26.28
CA ASN A 36 24.49 -36.79 -27.09
C ASN A 36 23.29 -35.94 -27.44
N PHE A 37 22.18 -36.04 -26.68
CA PHE A 37 20.94 -35.33 -27.00
C PHE A 37 20.32 -34.76 -25.73
N ALA A 38 20.11 -33.43 -25.73
CA ALA A 38 19.45 -32.73 -24.63
C ALA A 38 18.65 -31.54 -25.11
N PHE A 39 17.69 -31.15 -24.30
CA PHE A 39 16.96 -29.89 -24.42
C PHE A 39 17.40 -28.94 -23.30
N VAL A 40 17.80 -27.73 -23.68
CA VAL A 40 18.13 -26.65 -22.75
C VAL A 40 17.09 -25.55 -22.89
N VAL A 41 16.48 -25.13 -21.78
CA VAL A 41 15.63 -23.95 -21.74
C VAL A 41 16.54 -22.77 -21.41
N LEU A 42 16.67 -21.84 -22.36
CA LEU A 42 17.41 -20.59 -22.17
C LEU A 42 16.42 -19.46 -21.89
N ARG A 43 16.62 -18.74 -20.83
CA ARG A 43 15.74 -17.66 -20.34
C ARG A 43 16.48 -16.32 -20.32
N ASP A 44 15.84 -15.27 -20.80
CA ASP A 44 16.24 -13.88 -20.58
C ASP A 44 15.09 -13.07 -19.96
N PHE A 45 15.20 -11.73 -19.97
CA PHE A 45 14.14 -10.85 -19.48
C PHE A 45 12.82 -11.02 -20.26
N TYR A 46 12.89 -11.29 -21.56
CA TYR A 46 11.76 -11.28 -22.48
C TYR A 46 11.02 -12.61 -22.59
N GLY A 47 11.66 -13.70 -22.17
CA GLY A 47 11.03 -15.03 -22.23
C GLY A 47 12.03 -16.17 -22.26
N THR A 48 11.58 -17.29 -22.82
CA THR A 48 12.36 -18.52 -22.92
C THR A 48 12.42 -19.03 -24.35
N THR A 49 13.52 -19.68 -24.72
CA THR A 49 13.68 -20.41 -25.98
C THR A 49 14.29 -21.77 -25.71
N GLN A 50 13.79 -22.82 -26.38
CA GLN A 50 14.39 -24.14 -26.33
C GLN A 50 15.60 -24.18 -27.27
N VAL A 51 16.73 -24.67 -26.73
CA VAL A 51 17.95 -24.99 -27.48
C VAL A 51 18.10 -26.50 -27.50
N VAL A 52 18.34 -27.07 -28.66
CA VAL A 52 18.48 -28.54 -28.84
C VAL A 52 19.95 -28.90 -29.04
N ILE A 53 20.49 -29.64 -28.11
CA ILE A 53 21.86 -30.12 -28.18
C ILE A 53 21.87 -31.48 -28.88
N GLU A 54 22.62 -31.58 -29.99
CA GLU A 54 22.69 -32.77 -30.85
C GLU A 54 24.16 -33.24 -31.09
N SER A 55 25.14 -32.65 -30.37
CA SER A 55 26.57 -33.03 -30.52
C SER A 55 27.20 -33.32 -29.17
N GLU A 56 28.18 -34.24 -29.17
CA GLU A 56 28.95 -34.64 -28.00
C GLU A 56 29.75 -33.47 -27.40
N GLU A 57 30.34 -32.62 -28.27
CA GLU A 57 31.12 -31.45 -27.86
C GLU A 57 30.26 -30.46 -27.05
N MET A 58 29.06 -30.15 -27.54
CA MET A 58 28.14 -29.23 -26.88
C MET A 58 27.54 -29.86 -25.62
N MET A 59 27.27 -31.17 -25.63
CA MET A 59 26.86 -31.90 -24.44
C MET A 59 27.90 -31.80 -23.33
N ALA A 60 29.20 -31.94 -23.66
CA ALA A 60 30.27 -31.80 -22.69
C ALA A 60 30.26 -30.41 -22.03
N ILE A 61 30.02 -29.32 -22.81
CA ILE A 61 29.90 -27.96 -22.27
C ILE A 61 28.71 -27.87 -21.30
N ILE A 62 27.53 -28.39 -21.69
CA ILE A 62 26.30 -28.26 -20.88
C ILE A 62 26.38 -29.07 -19.59
N ARG A 63 26.99 -30.26 -19.65
CA ARG A 63 27.20 -31.13 -18.45
C ARG A 63 28.14 -30.56 -17.41
N ASP A 64 29.08 -29.70 -17.85
CA ASP A 64 30.04 -29.00 -16.97
C ASP A 64 29.43 -27.74 -16.33
N LEU A 65 28.14 -27.47 -16.55
CA LEU A 65 27.46 -26.28 -16.06
C LEU A 65 26.30 -26.62 -15.13
N ASN A 66 26.21 -25.83 -14.06
CA ASN A 66 25.03 -25.85 -13.19
C ASN A 66 23.89 -25.03 -13.76
N LYS A 67 22.65 -25.32 -13.36
CA LYS A 67 21.49 -24.47 -13.62
C LYS A 67 21.81 -23.01 -13.26
N GLU A 68 21.17 -22.09 -13.97
CA GLU A 68 21.37 -20.64 -13.82
C GLU A 68 22.78 -20.13 -14.24
N SER A 69 23.60 -20.96 -14.91
CA SER A 69 24.74 -20.45 -15.67
C SER A 69 24.26 -19.64 -16.86
N THR A 70 24.97 -18.56 -17.21
CA THR A 70 24.66 -17.75 -18.41
C THR A 70 25.50 -18.22 -19.59
N ILE A 71 24.84 -18.40 -20.72
CA ILE A 71 25.46 -18.82 -21.98
C ILE A 71 25.02 -17.96 -23.14
N SER A 72 25.87 -17.90 -24.17
CA SER A 72 25.57 -17.39 -25.51
C SER A 72 25.45 -18.58 -26.44
N VAL A 73 24.40 -18.58 -27.26
CA VAL A 73 24.10 -19.62 -28.25
C VAL A 73 23.99 -18.99 -29.61
N GLU A 74 24.90 -19.34 -30.53
CA GLU A 74 24.81 -19.05 -31.95
C GLU A 74 24.27 -20.30 -32.66
N GLY A 75 23.24 -20.18 -33.47
CA GLY A 75 22.61 -21.32 -34.09
C GLY A 75 21.53 -20.95 -35.10
N VAL A 76 20.84 -21.95 -35.61
CA VAL A 76 19.75 -21.80 -36.59
C VAL A 76 18.42 -22.11 -35.94
N VAL A 77 17.42 -21.26 -36.17
CA VAL A 77 16.05 -21.49 -35.73
C VAL A 77 15.45 -22.62 -36.53
N ARG A 78 14.83 -23.59 -35.87
CA ARG A 78 14.15 -24.73 -36.48
C ARG A 78 12.74 -24.87 -35.92
N GLU A 79 11.80 -25.33 -36.72
CA GLU A 79 10.48 -25.72 -36.25
C GLU A 79 10.58 -26.93 -35.31
N ARG A 80 9.87 -26.90 -34.19
CA ARG A 80 9.85 -28.02 -33.23
C ARG A 80 9.02 -29.18 -33.75
N ALA A 81 9.52 -30.39 -33.57
CA ALA A 81 8.78 -31.59 -33.83
C ALA A 81 7.57 -31.76 -32.89
N SER A 82 7.71 -31.35 -31.64
CA SER A 82 6.64 -31.34 -30.63
C SER A 82 6.41 -29.91 -30.16
N LYS A 83 5.37 -29.27 -30.65
CA LYS A 83 5.01 -27.88 -30.34
C LYS A 83 4.47 -27.74 -28.91
N ASN A 84 4.74 -26.60 -28.28
CA ASN A 84 4.21 -26.27 -26.97
C ASN A 84 3.35 -24.98 -27.03
N PRO A 85 2.02 -25.09 -27.12
CA PRO A 85 1.13 -23.93 -27.29
C PRO A 85 1.08 -23.01 -26.05
N LYS A 86 1.66 -23.43 -24.91
CA LYS A 86 1.71 -22.63 -23.69
C LYS A 86 2.81 -21.56 -23.71
N LEU A 87 3.75 -21.64 -24.66
CA LEU A 87 4.87 -20.71 -24.78
C LEU A 87 4.79 -19.93 -26.10
N PRO A 88 5.03 -18.63 -26.10
CA PRO A 88 5.07 -17.83 -27.34
C PRO A 88 6.10 -18.32 -28.36
N THR A 89 7.21 -18.93 -27.88
CA THR A 89 8.29 -19.53 -28.69
C THR A 89 8.12 -21.06 -28.85
N GLY A 90 6.96 -21.59 -28.47
CA GLY A 90 6.74 -23.04 -28.38
C GLY A 90 6.70 -23.78 -29.71
N ASP A 91 6.66 -23.08 -30.83
CA ASP A 91 6.70 -23.65 -32.18
C ASP A 91 8.12 -23.83 -32.73
N ILE A 92 9.11 -23.22 -32.10
CA ILE A 92 10.51 -23.19 -32.56
C ILE A 92 11.51 -23.68 -31.52
N GLU A 93 12.65 -24.05 -31.99
CA GLU A 93 13.83 -24.37 -31.22
C GLU A 93 15.08 -23.87 -31.94
N VAL A 94 16.16 -23.64 -31.20
CA VAL A 94 17.45 -23.25 -31.79
C VAL A 94 18.39 -24.42 -31.76
N VAL A 95 18.94 -24.78 -32.92
CA VAL A 95 20.01 -25.78 -33.08
C VAL A 95 21.33 -25.04 -33.04
N PRO A 96 22.15 -25.19 -32.00
CA PRO A 96 23.38 -24.45 -31.83
C PRO A 96 24.47 -24.92 -32.80
N SER A 97 25.21 -23.95 -33.36
CA SER A 97 26.50 -24.16 -34.01
C SER A 97 27.68 -23.81 -33.08
N LYS A 98 27.41 -22.95 -32.08
CA LYS A 98 28.40 -22.55 -31.08
C LYS A 98 27.71 -22.23 -29.75
N ILE A 99 28.33 -22.67 -28.64
CA ILE A 99 27.95 -22.30 -27.28
C ILE A 99 29.17 -21.68 -26.59
N GLU A 100 28.97 -20.52 -25.99
CA GLU A 100 29.99 -19.83 -25.19
C GLU A 100 29.46 -19.58 -23.77
N VAL A 101 30.28 -19.95 -22.78
CA VAL A 101 29.94 -19.75 -21.37
C VAL A 101 30.28 -18.32 -20.98
N LEU A 102 29.28 -17.54 -20.58
CA LEU A 102 29.44 -16.14 -20.17
C LEU A 102 29.64 -16.01 -18.66
N GLY A 103 28.96 -16.85 -17.88
CA GLY A 103 29.07 -16.86 -16.42
C GLY A 103 28.63 -18.17 -15.82
N ARG A 104 29.52 -18.81 -15.07
CA ARG A 104 29.26 -20.11 -14.43
C ARG A 104 28.52 -19.92 -13.10
N CYS A 105 27.42 -20.62 -12.91
CA CYS A 105 26.88 -20.85 -11.57
C CYS A 105 27.79 -21.83 -10.83
N ARG A 106 28.36 -21.39 -9.71
CA ARG A 106 29.31 -22.20 -8.93
C ARG A 106 28.64 -23.12 -7.92
N TYR A 107 27.31 -23.00 -7.75
CA TYR A 107 26.54 -23.76 -6.78
C TYR A 107 25.77 -24.88 -7.47
N ASN A 108 25.86 -26.08 -6.91
CA ASN A 108 25.16 -27.27 -7.42
C ASN A 108 23.67 -27.28 -7.08
N SER A 109 23.25 -26.49 -6.08
CA SER A 109 21.88 -26.34 -5.67
C SER A 109 21.55 -24.86 -5.49
N LEU A 110 20.33 -24.48 -5.85
CA LEU A 110 19.79 -23.15 -5.60
C LEU A 110 19.10 -23.10 -4.22
N PRO A 111 19.02 -21.93 -3.59
CA PRO A 111 18.32 -21.78 -2.32
C PRO A 111 16.81 -22.10 -2.43
N PHE A 112 16.25 -21.97 -3.63
CA PHE A 112 14.89 -22.33 -4.02
C PHE A 112 14.81 -22.50 -5.54
N GLU A 113 13.82 -23.24 -6.03
CA GLU A 113 13.52 -23.30 -7.46
C GLU A 113 12.97 -21.95 -7.94
N ILE A 114 13.57 -21.34 -8.97
CA ILE A 114 13.25 -19.97 -9.45
C ILE A 114 11.75 -19.81 -9.71
N ASN A 115 11.13 -20.70 -10.48
CA ASN A 115 9.72 -20.60 -10.88
C ASN A 115 8.74 -20.91 -9.72
N ARG A 116 9.24 -21.35 -8.57
CA ARG A 116 8.49 -21.62 -7.36
C ARG A 116 8.99 -20.81 -6.16
N SER A 117 9.75 -19.76 -6.39
CA SER A 117 10.36 -18.95 -5.33
C SER A 117 9.32 -18.37 -4.36
N ARG A 118 8.10 -18.10 -4.82
CA ARG A 118 6.99 -17.61 -3.98
C ARG A 118 6.51 -18.62 -2.92
N GLU A 119 6.86 -19.90 -3.04
CA GLU A 119 6.59 -20.95 -2.06
C GLU A 119 7.67 -21.03 -0.97
N ALA A 120 8.81 -20.38 -1.18
CA ALA A 120 9.92 -20.36 -0.23
C ALA A 120 9.67 -19.37 0.91
N ASP A 121 10.40 -19.56 2.02
CA ASP A 121 10.36 -18.64 3.16
C ASP A 121 10.77 -17.22 2.76
N GLU A 122 10.07 -16.20 3.29
CA GLU A 122 10.30 -14.80 2.96
C GLU A 122 11.73 -14.36 3.23
N THR A 123 12.34 -14.80 4.32
CA THR A 123 13.73 -14.46 4.67
C THR A 123 14.70 -14.96 3.63
N GLN A 124 14.49 -16.17 3.10
CA GLN A 124 15.31 -16.72 2.01
C GLN A 124 15.09 -15.96 0.70
N ARG A 125 13.86 -15.62 0.36
CA ARG A 125 13.53 -14.85 -0.83
C ARG A 125 14.19 -13.47 -0.78
N LEU A 126 14.17 -12.79 0.35
CA LEU A 126 14.78 -11.47 0.53
C LEU A 126 16.31 -11.55 0.50
N LYS A 127 16.91 -12.56 1.13
CA LYS A 127 18.36 -12.77 1.10
C LYS A 127 18.90 -13.02 -0.30
N TYR A 128 18.15 -13.74 -1.12
CA TYR A 128 18.50 -14.06 -2.51
C TYR A 128 17.56 -13.38 -3.50
N ARG A 129 17.18 -12.13 -3.21
CA ARG A 129 16.17 -11.37 -3.98
C ARG A 129 16.51 -11.29 -5.47
N TYR A 130 17.77 -11.20 -5.85
CA TYR A 130 18.23 -11.22 -7.24
C TYR A 130 17.92 -12.55 -7.96
N LEU A 131 17.73 -13.66 -7.23
CA LEU A 131 17.21 -14.91 -7.80
C LEU A 131 15.68 -14.93 -7.83
N ASP A 132 15.03 -14.47 -6.77
CA ASP A 132 13.58 -14.37 -6.68
C ASP A 132 13.00 -13.47 -7.81
N LEU A 133 13.68 -12.39 -8.13
CA LEU A 133 13.33 -11.50 -9.25
C LEU A 133 13.46 -12.15 -10.65
N ARG A 134 14.06 -13.34 -10.76
CA ARG A 134 14.05 -14.11 -12.00
C ARG A 134 12.74 -14.88 -12.21
N ASN A 135 11.95 -15.08 -11.15
CA ASN A 135 10.61 -15.65 -11.25
C ASN A 135 9.70 -14.71 -12.05
N PRO A 136 9.05 -15.17 -13.13
CA PRO A 136 8.21 -14.31 -13.96
C PRO A 136 7.11 -13.59 -13.19
N ALA A 137 6.47 -14.22 -12.22
CA ALA A 137 5.41 -13.60 -11.42
C ALA A 137 5.95 -12.41 -10.60
N VAL A 138 7.09 -12.60 -9.91
CA VAL A 138 7.73 -11.54 -9.11
C VAL A 138 8.27 -10.43 -10.02
N LYS A 139 8.93 -10.80 -11.11
CA LYS A 139 9.43 -9.84 -12.11
C LYS A 139 8.33 -8.97 -12.70
N ASN A 140 7.19 -9.57 -13.04
CA ASN A 140 6.09 -8.85 -13.67
C ASN A 140 5.49 -7.79 -12.74
N ASN A 141 5.47 -8.00 -11.43
CA ASN A 141 5.07 -6.99 -10.46
C ASN A 141 5.97 -5.75 -10.53
N ILE A 142 7.28 -5.94 -10.69
CA ILE A 142 8.23 -4.83 -10.83
C ILE A 142 8.06 -4.11 -12.17
N VAL A 143 7.83 -4.87 -13.25
CA VAL A 143 7.54 -4.29 -14.57
C VAL A 143 6.24 -3.48 -14.52
N LEU A 144 5.20 -4.01 -13.89
CA LEU A 144 3.93 -3.30 -13.66
C LEU A 144 4.16 -1.98 -12.92
N ARG A 145 4.93 -2.01 -11.83
CA ARG A 145 5.30 -0.80 -11.08
C ARG A 145 5.95 0.25 -11.96
N CYS A 146 6.92 -0.14 -12.79
CA CYS A 146 7.58 0.77 -13.71
C CYS A 146 6.60 1.39 -14.73
N GLN A 147 5.68 0.59 -15.26
CA GLN A 147 4.69 1.03 -16.24
C GLN A 147 3.64 1.97 -15.60
N VAL A 148 3.18 1.66 -14.39
CA VAL A 148 2.25 2.53 -13.63
C VAL A 148 2.90 3.87 -13.34
N VAL A 149 4.14 3.91 -12.84
CA VAL A 149 4.86 5.16 -12.58
C VAL A 149 5.04 5.99 -13.85
N ALA A 150 5.37 5.36 -14.97
CA ALA A 150 5.48 6.06 -16.26
C ALA A 150 4.14 6.65 -16.71
N ALA A 151 3.03 5.91 -16.51
CA ALA A 151 1.69 6.39 -16.85
C ALA A 151 1.24 7.54 -15.95
N LEU A 152 1.51 7.46 -14.64
CA LEU A 152 1.24 8.56 -13.70
C LEU A 152 1.96 9.84 -14.11
N ARG A 153 3.26 9.77 -14.45
CA ARG A 153 4.01 10.93 -14.93
C ARG A 153 3.42 11.53 -16.20
N ALA A 154 3.06 10.69 -17.16
CA ALA A 154 2.44 11.15 -18.41
C ALA A 154 1.12 11.87 -18.14
N ALA A 155 0.22 11.25 -17.37
CA ALA A 155 -1.08 11.83 -17.03
C ALA A 155 -0.96 13.16 -16.28
N MET A 156 -0.08 13.24 -15.27
CA MET A 156 0.13 14.49 -14.53
C MET A 156 0.68 15.61 -15.43
N THR A 157 1.61 15.29 -16.33
CA THR A 157 2.15 16.26 -17.30
C THR A 157 1.07 16.75 -18.27
N GLU A 158 0.20 15.86 -18.75
CA GLU A 158 -0.94 16.20 -19.61
C GLU A 158 -1.95 17.14 -18.91
N HIS A 159 -2.07 17.01 -17.56
CA HIS A 159 -2.88 17.92 -16.74
C HIS A 159 -2.16 19.23 -16.36
N GLY A 160 -1.00 19.50 -16.96
CA GLY A 160 -0.24 20.75 -16.77
C GLY A 160 0.57 20.83 -15.49
N PHE A 161 0.83 19.72 -14.83
CA PHE A 161 1.70 19.66 -13.66
C PHE A 161 3.18 19.60 -14.07
N LEU A 162 4.02 20.23 -13.26
CA LEU A 162 5.47 20.18 -13.39
C LEU A 162 6.05 19.19 -12.36
N GLU A 163 6.88 18.24 -12.83
CA GLU A 163 7.62 17.37 -11.92
C GLU A 163 8.82 18.13 -11.35
N ILE A 164 8.78 18.46 -10.06
CA ILE A 164 9.83 19.20 -9.36
C ILE A 164 10.36 18.36 -8.21
N THR A 165 11.67 18.09 -8.22
CA THR A 165 12.33 17.34 -7.14
C THR A 165 12.63 18.25 -5.96
N THR A 166 12.47 17.71 -4.74
CA THR A 166 12.74 18.40 -3.48
C THR A 166 13.91 17.77 -2.73
N PRO A 167 14.56 18.49 -1.80
CA PRO A 167 15.71 17.97 -1.06
C PRO A 167 15.38 16.72 -0.24
N ILE A 168 16.29 15.73 -0.23
CA ILE A 168 16.23 14.55 0.62
C ILE A 168 16.94 14.81 1.96
N LEU A 169 18.04 15.55 1.98
CA LEU A 169 18.67 16.01 3.22
C LEU A 169 18.03 17.33 3.64
N THR A 170 17.19 17.30 4.67
CA THR A 170 16.42 18.45 5.14
C THR A 170 16.46 18.57 6.67
N ALA A 171 15.70 19.46 7.22
CA ALA A 171 15.48 19.56 8.65
C ALA A 171 14.40 18.57 9.12
N SER A 172 14.46 18.18 10.39
CA SER A 172 13.38 17.43 11.04
C SER A 172 12.06 18.18 10.93
N SER A 173 11.00 17.45 10.61
CA SER A 173 9.64 17.97 10.49
C SER A 173 8.69 17.16 11.38
N PRO A 174 7.97 17.80 12.31
CA PRO A 174 7.06 17.12 13.22
C PRO A 174 5.73 16.75 12.52
N GLU A 175 5.79 15.86 11.53
CA GLU A 175 4.63 15.40 10.75
C GLU A 175 4.00 14.10 11.31
N GLY A 176 4.36 13.69 12.54
CA GLY A 176 3.73 12.60 13.26
C GLY A 176 4.52 11.28 13.28
N ALA A 177 5.36 10.98 12.28
CA ALA A 177 6.24 9.81 12.30
C ALA A 177 7.61 10.15 12.94
N ARG A 178 8.40 9.11 13.24
CA ARG A 178 9.80 9.31 13.64
C ARG A 178 10.68 9.53 12.42
N ASP A 179 11.64 10.48 12.56
CA ASP A 179 12.59 10.80 11.51
C ASP A 179 13.76 9.81 11.46
N TYR A 180 14.25 9.52 10.27
CA TYR A 180 15.61 9.00 10.08
C TYR A 180 16.60 10.16 10.11
N LEU A 181 17.58 10.14 11.03
CA LEU A 181 18.55 11.20 11.21
C LEU A 181 19.90 10.88 10.56
N VAL A 182 20.45 11.85 9.86
CA VAL A 182 21.76 11.76 9.20
C VAL A 182 22.72 12.79 9.85
N PRO A 183 23.80 12.36 10.50
CA PRO A 183 24.73 13.29 11.16
C PRO A 183 25.49 14.15 10.16
N ALA A 184 25.67 15.43 10.49
CA ALA A 184 26.31 16.42 9.62
C ALA A 184 27.79 16.59 9.96
N ARG A 185 28.73 16.04 9.16
CA ARG A 185 30.18 16.15 9.39
C ARG A 185 30.67 17.60 9.49
N LYS A 186 30.14 18.52 8.67
CA LYS A 186 30.55 19.95 8.67
C LYS A 186 29.95 20.75 9.84
N HIS A 187 29.01 20.19 10.56
CA HIS A 187 28.30 20.83 11.67
C HIS A 187 28.20 19.86 12.85
N PRO A 188 29.27 19.69 13.63
CA PRO A 188 29.29 18.75 14.75
C PRO A 188 28.09 18.94 15.70
N GLY A 189 27.47 17.84 16.12
CA GLY A 189 26.28 17.84 16.96
C GLY A 189 24.97 18.22 16.28
N LYS A 190 24.98 18.43 14.94
CA LYS A 190 23.79 18.69 14.15
C LYS A 190 23.50 17.54 13.19
N PHE A 191 22.22 17.38 12.86
CA PHE A 191 21.72 16.31 12.01
C PHE A 191 20.86 16.89 10.88
N TYR A 192 20.93 16.27 9.72
CA TYR A 192 19.86 16.31 8.73
C TYR A 192 18.83 15.24 9.09
N ALA A 193 17.60 15.41 8.63
CA ALA A 193 16.59 14.37 8.62
C ALA A 193 16.28 13.96 7.17
N LEU A 194 15.87 12.70 6.97
CA LEU A 194 15.26 12.28 5.71
C LEU A 194 13.77 12.71 5.73
N PRO A 195 13.19 13.17 4.60
CA PRO A 195 11.85 13.75 4.60
C PRO A 195 10.78 12.67 4.81
N GLN A 196 9.87 12.90 5.74
CA GLN A 196 8.68 12.06 5.91
C GLN A 196 7.72 12.17 4.72
N ALA A 197 7.65 13.36 4.14
CA ALA A 197 7.03 13.77 2.89
C ALA A 197 7.57 15.15 2.50
N PRO A 198 7.48 15.60 1.26
CA PRO A 198 7.93 16.95 0.87
C PRO A 198 6.91 18.04 1.22
N GLN A 199 6.16 17.90 2.34
CA GLN A 199 5.01 18.74 2.70
C GLN A 199 5.34 20.23 2.74
N GLN A 200 6.42 20.63 3.43
CA GLN A 200 6.79 22.04 3.52
C GLN A 200 7.27 22.58 2.16
N PHE A 201 8.06 21.78 1.42
CA PHE A 201 8.60 22.20 0.14
C PHE A 201 7.52 22.42 -0.92
N LYS A 202 6.52 21.55 -1.02
CA LYS A 202 5.44 21.72 -1.99
C LYS A 202 4.58 22.94 -1.70
N GLN A 203 4.32 23.25 -0.42
CA GLN A 203 3.61 24.49 -0.04
C GLN A 203 4.46 25.73 -0.31
N LEU A 204 5.79 25.67 -0.08
CA LEU A 204 6.72 26.74 -0.46
C LEU A 204 6.80 26.94 -1.98
N LEU A 205 6.65 25.89 -2.79
CA LEU A 205 6.54 26.03 -4.25
C LEU A 205 5.29 26.83 -4.65
N MET A 206 4.16 26.60 -3.99
CA MET A 206 2.94 27.40 -4.24
C MET A 206 3.16 28.87 -3.90
N THR A 207 3.81 29.16 -2.78
CA THR A 207 4.18 30.54 -2.40
C THR A 207 5.24 31.16 -3.31
N SER A 208 6.00 30.34 -4.02
CA SER A 208 7.02 30.76 -5.00
C SER A 208 6.44 31.05 -6.39
N GLY A 209 5.13 30.93 -6.57
CA GLY A 209 4.44 31.24 -7.82
C GLY A 209 4.34 30.07 -8.80
N PHE A 210 4.62 28.83 -8.37
CA PHE A 210 4.27 27.64 -9.14
C PHE A 210 2.79 27.33 -8.97
N ASP A 211 2.13 26.92 -10.07
CA ASP A 211 0.69 26.69 -10.11
C ASP A 211 0.32 25.25 -9.82
N ARG A 212 1.02 24.29 -10.45
CA ARG A 212 0.77 22.85 -10.34
C ARG A 212 2.09 22.09 -10.22
N TYR A 213 2.25 21.43 -9.10
CA TYR A 213 3.43 20.62 -8.78
C TYR A 213 3.05 19.14 -8.63
N PHE A 214 3.91 18.26 -9.11
CA PHE A 214 3.93 16.87 -8.67
C PHE A 214 5.37 16.35 -8.55
N GLN A 215 5.51 15.24 -7.85
CA GLN A 215 6.75 14.47 -7.75
C GLN A 215 6.44 13.01 -7.45
N ILE A 216 7.15 12.06 -8.05
CA ILE A 216 7.23 10.71 -7.49
C ILE A 216 8.22 10.77 -6.33
N ALA A 217 7.72 11.13 -5.17
CA ALA A 217 8.50 11.53 -4.01
C ALA A 217 8.95 10.32 -3.17
N PRO A 218 10.25 10.16 -2.90
CA PRO A 218 10.70 9.24 -1.86
C PRO A 218 10.37 9.83 -0.48
N CYS A 219 9.73 9.02 0.36
CA CYS A 219 9.36 9.35 1.72
C CYS A 219 9.98 8.35 2.69
N PHE A 220 10.37 8.83 3.88
CA PHE A 220 11.08 8.03 4.87
C PHE A 220 10.41 8.16 6.23
N ARG A 221 9.96 7.03 6.81
CA ARG A 221 9.33 7.01 8.13
C ARG A 221 9.84 5.82 8.92
N ASP A 222 10.34 6.08 10.13
CA ASP A 222 10.74 5.03 11.07
C ASP A 222 9.50 4.51 11.80
N GLU A 223 8.78 3.62 11.13
CA GLU A 223 7.53 3.04 11.60
C GLU A 223 7.50 1.52 11.39
N ASP A 224 6.62 0.84 12.12
CA ASP A 224 6.45 -0.60 12.01
C ASP A 224 5.91 -1.03 10.65
N ALA A 225 6.43 -2.13 10.14
CA ALA A 225 5.98 -2.74 8.90
C ALA A 225 4.57 -3.31 9.01
N ARG A 226 3.77 -3.15 7.94
CA ARG A 226 2.48 -3.81 7.72
C ARG A 226 2.43 -4.42 6.33
N GLY A 227 1.36 -5.12 6.00
CA GLY A 227 1.15 -5.62 4.63
C GLY A 227 1.13 -4.49 3.59
N ASP A 228 0.51 -3.38 3.94
CA ASP A 228 0.33 -2.18 3.11
C ASP A 228 1.33 -1.04 3.42
N ARG A 229 2.33 -1.29 4.30
CA ARG A 229 3.32 -0.30 4.74
C ARG A 229 4.72 -0.91 4.80
N SER A 230 5.68 -0.30 4.08
CA SER A 230 7.09 -0.60 4.21
C SER A 230 7.67 0.10 5.44
N PRO A 231 8.53 -0.54 6.22
CA PRO A 231 9.39 0.18 7.14
C PRO A 231 10.44 0.96 6.34
N GLY A 232 10.75 2.17 6.77
CA GLY A 232 11.76 2.99 6.13
C GLY A 232 11.24 3.80 4.96
N GLU A 233 11.53 3.37 3.72
CA GLU A 233 11.21 4.15 2.52
C GLU A 233 9.98 3.65 1.77
N PHE A 234 9.26 4.59 1.16
CA PHE A 234 8.14 4.34 0.25
C PHE A 234 7.99 5.53 -0.70
N TYR A 235 7.13 5.38 -1.72
CA TYR A 235 6.98 6.40 -2.76
C TYR A 235 5.56 6.90 -2.87
N GLN A 236 5.41 8.22 -3.02
CA GLN A 236 4.13 8.89 -3.24
C GLN A 236 4.13 9.62 -4.59
N LEU A 237 2.97 9.64 -5.25
CA LEU A 237 2.65 10.67 -6.23
C LEU A 237 2.25 11.91 -5.43
N ASP A 238 3.21 12.76 -5.09
CA ASP A 238 2.96 13.95 -4.29
C ASP A 238 2.50 15.09 -5.20
N VAL A 239 1.39 15.74 -4.84
CA VAL A 239 0.69 16.74 -5.68
C VAL A 239 0.33 17.95 -4.84
N GLU A 240 0.49 19.15 -5.42
CA GLU A 240 0.01 20.42 -4.84
C GLU A 240 -0.40 21.40 -5.95
N MET A 241 -1.47 22.14 -5.72
CA MET A 241 -2.06 23.09 -6.67
C MET A 241 -2.32 24.42 -5.98
N ALA A 242 -1.85 25.53 -6.56
CA ALA A 242 -2.19 26.89 -6.11
C ALA A 242 -3.57 27.31 -6.63
N PHE A 243 -4.23 28.20 -5.88
CA PHE A 243 -5.56 28.72 -6.19
C PHE A 243 -6.62 27.60 -6.36
N ALA A 244 -6.48 26.53 -5.59
CA ALA A 244 -7.30 25.32 -5.71
C ALA A 244 -8.12 25.06 -4.44
N THR A 245 -9.28 24.47 -4.65
CA THR A 245 -10.17 23.90 -3.64
C THR A 245 -10.01 22.37 -3.58
N GLN A 246 -10.65 21.72 -2.63
CA GLN A 246 -10.70 20.25 -2.61
C GLN A 246 -11.33 19.67 -3.88
N GLU A 247 -12.34 20.34 -4.46
CA GLU A 247 -13.02 19.89 -5.67
C GLU A 247 -12.08 19.85 -6.89
N ASP A 248 -11.14 20.80 -6.98
CA ASP A 248 -10.14 20.83 -8.03
C ASP A 248 -9.17 19.65 -7.91
N VAL A 249 -8.77 19.29 -6.68
CA VAL A 249 -7.94 18.11 -6.42
C VAL A 249 -8.71 16.83 -6.75
N PHE A 250 -9.99 16.74 -6.36
CA PHE A 250 -10.82 15.59 -6.66
C PHE A 250 -10.97 15.38 -8.16
N ALA A 251 -11.27 16.44 -8.91
CA ALA A 251 -11.42 16.38 -10.36
C ALA A 251 -10.15 15.85 -11.05
N VAL A 252 -8.96 16.29 -10.62
CA VAL A 252 -7.70 15.80 -11.18
C VAL A 252 -7.51 14.29 -10.90
N LEU A 253 -7.73 13.83 -9.67
CA LEU A 253 -7.52 12.42 -9.31
C LEU A 253 -8.57 11.50 -9.96
N GLU A 254 -9.82 11.96 -10.05
CA GLU A 254 -10.92 11.26 -10.71
C GLU A 254 -10.73 11.14 -12.23
N ASP A 255 -9.92 12.01 -12.83
CA ASP A 255 -9.56 11.95 -14.24
C ASP A 255 -8.27 11.14 -14.49
N VAL A 256 -7.31 11.19 -13.57
CA VAL A 256 -6.00 10.52 -13.68
C VAL A 256 -6.05 9.04 -13.30
N LEU A 257 -6.65 8.67 -12.16
CA LEU A 257 -6.51 7.30 -11.62
C LEU A 257 -7.35 6.25 -12.35
N PRO A 258 -8.64 6.47 -12.70
CA PRO A 258 -9.45 5.44 -13.34
C PRO A 258 -8.85 4.89 -14.64
N PRO A 259 -8.33 5.70 -15.58
CA PRO A 259 -7.69 5.17 -16.78
C PRO A 259 -6.45 4.30 -16.50
N ILE A 260 -5.70 4.62 -15.44
CA ILE A 260 -4.53 3.83 -15.02
C ILE A 260 -4.99 2.50 -14.45
N PHE A 261 -6.01 2.49 -13.59
CA PHE A 261 -6.58 1.27 -13.04
C PHE A 261 -7.22 0.39 -14.11
N ALA A 262 -7.94 0.98 -15.07
CA ALA A 262 -8.50 0.25 -16.21
C ALA A 262 -7.43 -0.37 -17.12
N LYS A 263 -6.29 0.32 -17.29
CA LYS A 263 -5.20 -0.16 -18.15
C LYS A 263 -4.36 -1.26 -17.53
N PHE A 264 -4.10 -1.17 -16.24
CA PHE A 264 -3.12 -2.01 -15.54
C PHE A 264 -3.74 -2.98 -14.53
N GLY A 265 -4.98 -2.74 -14.11
CA GLY A 265 -5.70 -3.61 -13.19
C GLY A 265 -6.32 -4.82 -13.88
N THR A 266 -6.78 -5.76 -13.06
CA THR A 266 -7.45 -6.99 -13.49
C THR A 266 -8.96 -6.90 -13.41
N TYR A 267 -9.49 -5.87 -12.72
CA TYR A 267 -10.92 -5.70 -12.46
C TYR A 267 -11.48 -4.45 -13.14
N ASP A 268 -12.79 -4.43 -13.33
CA ASP A 268 -13.50 -3.26 -13.82
C ASP A 268 -13.60 -2.17 -12.73
N ILE A 269 -13.74 -0.92 -13.17
CA ILE A 269 -13.95 0.21 -12.26
C ILE A 269 -15.46 0.41 -12.10
N ALA A 270 -15.95 0.27 -10.87
CA ALA A 270 -17.36 0.44 -10.54
C ALA A 270 -17.74 1.91 -10.28
N SER A 271 -16.78 2.73 -9.84
CA SER A 271 -17.02 4.12 -9.49
C SER A 271 -16.96 5.03 -10.70
N ALA A 272 -18.04 5.77 -10.95
CA ALA A 272 -18.04 6.87 -11.92
C ALA A 272 -17.68 8.19 -11.23
N ALA A 273 -16.96 9.07 -11.93
CA ALA A 273 -16.76 10.43 -11.44
C ALA A 273 -18.08 11.25 -11.51
N PRO A 274 -18.38 12.07 -10.52
CA PRO A 274 -17.66 12.28 -9.28
C PRO A 274 -17.79 11.10 -8.31
N PHE A 275 -16.68 10.68 -7.69
CA PHE A 275 -16.71 9.58 -6.72
C PHE A 275 -17.57 9.92 -5.51
N ARG A 276 -18.13 8.89 -4.87
CA ARG A 276 -18.94 9.04 -3.66
C ARG A 276 -18.13 9.72 -2.56
N ARG A 277 -18.72 10.75 -1.93
CA ARG A 277 -18.16 11.46 -0.78
C ARG A 277 -18.86 11.01 0.47
N ILE A 278 -18.10 10.61 1.47
CA ILE A 278 -18.59 10.10 2.74
C ILE A 278 -17.93 10.91 3.85
N PRO A 279 -18.69 11.67 4.65
CA PRO A 279 -18.14 12.34 5.82
C PRO A 279 -17.50 11.34 6.79
N TYR A 280 -16.39 11.71 7.40
CA TYR A 280 -15.61 10.85 8.31
C TYR A 280 -16.47 10.17 9.38
N ASN A 281 -17.30 10.95 10.10
CA ASN A 281 -18.18 10.41 11.12
C ASN A 281 -19.20 9.42 10.54
N THR A 282 -19.72 9.68 9.33
CA THR A 282 -20.65 8.77 8.65
C THR A 282 -19.95 7.47 8.27
N ALA A 283 -18.69 7.53 7.83
CA ALA A 283 -17.90 6.35 7.53
C ALA A 283 -17.70 5.46 8.77
N LEU A 284 -17.34 6.05 9.90
CA LEU A 284 -17.20 5.33 11.18
C LEU A 284 -18.52 4.76 11.68
N GLU A 285 -19.62 5.53 11.59
CA GLU A 285 -20.94 5.06 12.04
C GLU A 285 -21.49 3.95 11.15
N THR A 286 -21.28 4.01 9.85
CA THR A 286 -21.89 3.09 8.88
C THR A 286 -21.03 1.85 8.61
N TYR A 287 -19.71 2.04 8.49
CA TYR A 287 -18.78 0.98 8.07
C TYR A 287 -17.80 0.56 9.17
N GLY A 288 -17.81 1.26 10.32
CA GLY A 288 -16.87 1.00 11.41
C GLY A 288 -15.40 1.33 11.06
N SER A 289 -15.18 2.10 9.99
CA SER A 289 -13.85 2.43 9.48
C SER A 289 -13.90 3.71 8.65
N ASP A 290 -12.85 4.50 8.73
CA ASP A 290 -12.55 5.62 7.82
C ASP A 290 -12.01 5.16 6.45
N LYS A 291 -11.85 3.84 6.25
CA LYS A 291 -11.39 3.20 5.01
C LYS A 291 -12.37 2.09 4.60
N PRO A 292 -13.62 2.43 4.24
CA PRO A 292 -14.63 1.44 3.92
C PRO A 292 -14.28 0.68 2.63
N ASP A 293 -14.54 -0.62 2.64
CA ASP A 293 -14.53 -1.43 1.42
C ASP A 293 -15.95 -1.46 0.85
N LEU A 294 -16.23 -0.58 -0.12
CA LEU A 294 -17.56 -0.45 -0.71
C LEU A 294 -17.95 -1.60 -1.64
N ARG A 295 -17.08 -2.58 -1.86
CA ARG A 295 -17.41 -3.85 -2.50
C ARG A 295 -18.28 -4.72 -1.61
N ILE A 296 -18.27 -4.44 -0.29
CA ILE A 296 -19.07 -5.14 0.72
C ILE A 296 -20.35 -4.34 0.96
N ASP A 297 -21.49 -5.00 0.83
CA ASP A 297 -22.82 -4.40 1.01
C ASP A 297 -23.30 -4.34 2.47
N LEU A 298 -22.47 -4.80 3.42
CA LEU A 298 -22.78 -4.81 4.84
C LEU A 298 -22.50 -3.45 5.50
N THR A 299 -23.36 -3.10 6.45
CA THR A 299 -23.21 -1.90 7.28
C THR A 299 -23.50 -2.21 8.74
N CYS A 300 -22.89 -1.47 9.68
CA CYS A 300 -23.24 -1.61 11.09
C CYS A 300 -24.34 -0.63 11.51
N LYS A 301 -25.06 -1.01 12.52
CA LYS A 301 -26.16 -0.23 13.13
C LYS A 301 -25.83 0.02 14.61
N ASN A 302 -25.92 1.26 15.04
CA ASN A 302 -25.76 1.61 16.45
C ASN A 302 -27.07 1.31 17.20
N VAL A 303 -27.01 0.38 18.12
CA VAL A 303 -28.14 -0.08 18.93
C VAL A 303 -27.89 0.10 20.43
N THR A 304 -26.95 0.94 20.80
CA THR A 304 -26.51 1.21 22.17
C THR A 304 -27.67 1.46 23.12
N HIS A 305 -28.64 2.28 22.72
CA HIS A 305 -29.81 2.65 23.52
C HIS A 305 -30.68 1.46 23.95
N LEU A 306 -30.61 0.31 23.26
CA LEU A 306 -31.36 -0.89 23.61
C LEU A 306 -30.67 -1.71 24.71
N PHE A 307 -29.41 -1.41 25.03
CA PHE A 307 -28.60 -2.24 25.93
C PHE A 307 -28.18 -1.54 27.23
N GLU A 308 -28.72 -0.37 27.55
CA GLU A 308 -28.44 0.35 28.79
C GLU A 308 -28.67 -0.53 30.04
N ASN A 309 -29.75 -1.29 30.05
CA ASN A 309 -30.15 -2.18 31.14
C ASN A 309 -30.10 -3.65 30.74
N SER A 310 -29.24 -4.06 29.84
CA SER A 310 -29.11 -5.43 29.37
C SER A 310 -28.85 -6.42 30.51
N GLU A 311 -29.51 -7.59 30.50
CA GLU A 311 -29.18 -8.71 31.38
C GLU A 311 -27.86 -9.39 31.01
N PHE A 312 -27.40 -9.21 29.80
CA PHE A 312 -26.10 -9.69 29.36
C PHE A 312 -25.02 -8.65 29.69
N GLU A 313 -24.34 -8.89 30.79
CA GLU A 313 -23.35 -7.95 31.37
C GLU A 313 -22.36 -7.35 30.36
N PRO A 314 -21.79 -8.11 29.40
CA PRO A 314 -20.85 -7.56 28.42
C PRO A 314 -21.42 -6.49 27.49
N LEU A 315 -22.75 -6.37 27.37
CA LEU A 315 -23.40 -5.32 26.57
C LEU A 315 -24.00 -4.20 27.42
N ARG A 316 -24.14 -4.40 28.76
CA ARG A 316 -24.82 -3.44 29.64
C ARG A 316 -24.10 -2.10 29.70
N GLY A 317 -24.77 -1.03 29.26
CA GLY A 317 -24.25 0.33 29.28
C GLY A 317 -23.03 0.54 28.39
N GLN A 318 -22.76 -0.39 27.47
CA GLN A 318 -21.67 -0.29 26.51
C GLN A 318 -22.17 0.27 25.18
N THR A 319 -21.29 0.87 24.40
CA THR A 319 -21.57 1.11 22.97
C THR A 319 -21.76 -0.22 22.29
N VAL A 320 -22.88 -0.41 21.58
CA VAL A 320 -23.20 -1.66 20.89
C VAL A 320 -23.51 -1.38 19.44
N LYS A 321 -22.77 -2.03 18.55
CA LYS A 321 -23.00 -2.01 17.10
C LYS A 321 -23.28 -3.42 16.59
N MET A 322 -24.23 -3.55 15.67
CA MET A 322 -24.64 -4.82 15.07
C MET A 322 -24.56 -4.78 13.56
N VAL A 323 -24.23 -5.91 12.96
CA VAL A 323 -24.20 -6.13 11.51
C VAL A 323 -25.10 -7.32 11.21
N ASP A 324 -26.12 -7.11 10.41
CA ASP A 324 -27.04 -8.15 9.90
C ASP A 324 -26.55 -8.64 8.53
N ILE A 325 -26.42 -9.95 8.39
CA ILE A 325 -25.88 -10.64 7.23
C ILE A 325 -26.95 -11.61 6.74
N SER A 326 -27.65 -11.24 5.68
CA SER A 326 -28.72 -12.05 5.09
C SER A 326 -28.15 -13.29 4.41
N ASP A 327 -28.97 -14.31 4.25
CA ASP A 327 -28.64 -15.56 3.53
C ASP A 327 -27.29 -16.20 3.93
N CYS A 328 -26.91 -16.03 5.19
CA CYS A 328 -25.63 -16.54 5.70
C CYS A 328 -25.66 -18.06 5.93
N ALA A 329 -24.97 -18.81 5.06
CA ALA A 329 -24.86 -20.27 5.10
C ALA A 329 -23.77 -20.80 6.04
N LEU A 330 -23.07 -19.94 6.81
CA LEU A 330 -21.99 -20.35 7.70
C LEU A 330 -22.51 -21.24 8.83
N THR A 331 -21.78 -22.32 9.09
CA THR A 331 -22.02 -23.18 10.26
C THR A 331 -21.59 -22.48 11.54
N ARG A 332 -22.13 -22.90 12.68
CA ARG A 332 -21.74 -22.39 14.00
C ARG A 332 -20.22 -22.39 14.20
N LYS A 333 -19.53 -23.47 13.84
CA LYS A 333 -18.07 -23.61 13.98
C LYS A 333 -17.30 -22.57 13.14
N GLN A 334 -17.79 -22.30 11.93
CA GLN A 334 -17.18 -21.26 11.06
C GLN A 334 -17.40 -19.86 11.64
N VAL A 335 -18.62 -19.55 12.12
CA VAL A 335 -18.92 -18.27 12.77
C VAL A 335 -18.03 -18.06 14.00
N GLU A 336 -17.95 -19.04 14.90
CA GLU A 336 -17.12 -18.94 16.10
C GLU A 336 -15.62 -18.78 15.78
N LYS A 337 -15.12 -19.43 14.72
CA LYS A 337 -13.75 -19.25 14.24
C LYS A 337 -13.52 -17.82 13.72
N LEU A 338 -14.38 -17.32 12.84
CA LEU A 338 -14.26 -15.96 12.29
C LEU A 338 -14.36 -14.90 13.39
N LEU A 339 -15.22 -15.08 14.39
CA LEU A 339 -15.28 -14.18 15.54
C LEU A 339 -13.97 -14.18 16.34
N SER A 340 -13.35 -15.35 16.55
CA SER A 340 -12.05 -15.43 17.20
C SER A 340 -10.96 -14.72 16.40
N ASP A 341 -10.96 -14.84 15.07
CA ASP A 341 -10.04 -14.13 14.19
C ASP A 341 -10.27 -12.61 14.26
N CYS A 342 -11.52 -12.14 14.33
CA CYS A 342 -11.88 -10.75 14.53
C CYS A 342 -11.44 -10.23 15.91
N GLU A 343 -11.56 -11.03 16.97
CA GLU A 343 -11.12 -10.68 18.32
C GLU A 343 -9.61 -10.41 18.38
N VAL A 344 -8.82 -11.23 17.68
CA VAL A 344 -7.36 -11.01 17.56
C VAL A 344 -7.05 -9.69 16.84
N GLN A 345 -7.79 -9.35 15.78
CA GLN A 345 -7.54 -8.15 14.99
C GLN A 345 -8.03 -6.86 15.66
N SER A 346 -9.18 -6.90 16.33
CA SER A 346 -9.80 -5.73 16.97
C SER A 346 -9.36 -5.50 18.41
N GLY A 347 -8.85 -6.55 19.08
CA GLY A 347 -8.56 -6.56 20.50
C GLY A 347 -9.81 -6.62 21.39
N SER A 348 -11.01 -6.87 20.80
CA SER A 348 -12.29 -6.87 21.52
C SER A 348 -13.12 -8.07 21.16
N LYS A 349 -13.77 -8.66 22.18
CA LYS A 349 -14.64 -9.80 22.01
C LYS A 349 -15.91 -9.41 21.23
N ALA A 350 -16.29 -10.24 20.27
CA ALA A 350 -17.51 -10.10 19.51
C ALA A 350 -18.50 -11.22 19.83
N TYR A 351 -19.78 -10.95 19.60
CA TYR A 351 -20.87 -11.88 19.89
C TYR A 351 -21.71 -12.10 18.63
N TRP A 352 -22.65 -13.05 18.69
CA TRP A 352 -23.52 -13.35 17.56
C TRP A 352 -24.84 -13.98 18.00
N PHE A 353 -25.81 -13.89 17.13
CA PHE A 353 -27.03 -14.71 17.12
C PHE A 353 -27.51 -14.86 15.68
N LYS A 354 -28.42 -15.77 15.42
CA LYS A 354 -28.98 -15.94 14.08
C LYS A 354 -30.49 -16.03 14.14
N VAL A 355 -31.15 -15.74 13.04
CA VAL A 355 -32.53 -16.06 12.77
C VAL A 355 -32.55 -17.41 12.06
N ASP A 356 -33.20 -18.42 12.64
CA ASP A 356 -33.28 -19.75 12.04
C ASP A 356 -34.29 -19.81 10.88
N GLU A 357 -34.44 -20.97 10.25
CA GLU A 357 -35.35 -21.19 9.12
C GLU A 357 -36.85 -20.96 9.50
N LYS A 358 -37.20 -21.06 10.80
CA LYS A 358 -38.54 -20.81 11.30
C LYS A 358 -38.77 -19.35 11.69
N GLY A 359 -37.73 -18.53 11.55
CA GLY A 359 -37.76 -17.13 11.95
C GLY A 359 -37.51 -16.89 13.44
N GLU A 360 -37.06 -17.88 14.22
CA GLU A 360 -36.77 -17.72 15.64
C GLU A 360 -35.31 -17.35 15.89
N LEU A 361 -35.05 -16.54 16.94
CA LEU A 361 -33.70 -16.18 17.34
C LEU A 361 -33.02 -17.36 18.03
N ALA A 362 -31.83 -17.76 17.53
CA ALA A 362 -31.12 -18.95 17.98
C ALA A 362 -29.59 -18.73 18.04
N GLY A 363 -28.93 -19.50 18.89
CA GLY A 363 -27.45 -19.50 19.01
C GLY A 363 -26.89 -18.30 19.77
N GLY A 364 -25.60 -18.32 20.09
CA GLY A 364 -24.86 -17.23 20.72
C GLY A 364 -25.59 -16.56 21.90
N ILE A 365 -25.85 -15.26 21.74
CA ILE A 365 -26.53 -14.44 22.74
C ILE A 365 -28.05 -14.34 22.53
N ALA A 366 -28.66 -15.16 21.68
CA ALA A 366 -30.09 -15.09 21.32
C ALA A 366 -31.02 -14.93 22.53
N LYS A 367 -30.82 -15.71 23.60
CA LYS A 367 -31.66 -15.68 24.82
C LYS A 367 -31.74 -14.31 25.49
N PHE A 368 -30.68 -13.46 25.33
CA PHE A 368 -30.63 -12.14 25.93
C PHE A 368 -31.21 -11.03 25.03
N VAL A 369 -31.40 -11.32 23.73
CA VAL A 369 -31.90 -10.34 22.75
C VAL A 369 -33.33 -10.64 22.28
N THR A 370 -33.87 -11.82 22.60
CA THR A 370 -35.21 -12.23 22.18
C THR A 370 -36.28 -11.23 22.63
N GLY A 371 -36.18 -10.68 23.84
CA GLY A 371 -37.12 -9.66 24.35
C GLY A 371 -37.00 -8.29 23.65
N LEU A 372 -35.90 -8.03 22.96
CA LEU A 372 -35.65 -6.80 22.22
C LEU A 372 -35.98 -6.92 20.72
N ARG A 373 -36.46 -8.08 20.28
CA ARG A 373 -36.71 -8.34 18.87
C ARG A 373 -37.54 -7.27 18.17
N PRO A 374 -38.67 -6.76 18.70
CA PRO A 374 -39.47 -5.74 18.02
C PRO A 374 -38.72 -4.42 17.80
N GLN A 375 -37.78 -4.07 18.69
CA GLN A 375 -36.96 -2.88 18.57
C GLN A 375 -35.80 -3.12 17.57
N LEU A 376 -35.18 -4.31 17.58
CA LEU A 376 -34.14 -4.69 16.65
C LEU A 376 -34.64 -4.76 15.20
N GLU A 377 -35.88 -5.25 14.97
CA GLU A 377 -36.52 -5.27 13.65
C GLU A 377 -36.76 -3.89 13.03
N GLN A 378 -36.69 -2.82 13.82
CA GLN A 378 -36.75 -1.44 13.29
C GLN A 378 -35.44 -0.98 12.63
N VAL A 379 -34.31 -1.62 12.95
CA VAL A 379 -32.97 -1.21 12.50
C VAL A 379 -32.20 -2.32 11.80
N LEU A 380 -32.54 -3.58 12.01
CA LEU A 380 -31.91 -4.77 11.42
C LEU A 380 -32.89 -5.55 10.54
N THR A 381 -32.38 -6.20 9.52
CA THR A 381 -33.14 -7.19 8.75
C THR A 381 -33.05 -8.54 9.44
N LEU A 382 -34.14 -8.95 10.15
CA LEU A 382 -34.20 -10.23 10.87
C LEU A 382 -35.02 -11.28 10.09
N ALA A 383 -34.73 -11.44 8.80
CA ALA A 383 -35.30 -12.49 7.96
C ALA A 383 -34.74 -13.88 8.32
N PRO A 384 -35.42 -15.00 7.97
CA PRO A 384 -34.84 -16.34 8.11
C PRO A 384 -33.45 -16.45 7.47
N ASN A 385 -32.54 -17.20 8.10
CA ASN A 385 -31.13 -17.37 7.72
C ASN A 385 -30.25 -16.11 7.84
N THR A 386 -30.71 -15.07 8.54
CA THR A 386 -29.85 -13.91 8.86
C THR A 386 -28.95 -14.23 10.06
N LEU A 387 -27.65 -14.01 9.89
CA LEU A 387 -26.68 -13.98 10.98
C LEU A 387 -26.52 -12.52 11.45
N VAL A 388 -26.57 -12.28 12.74
CA VAL A 388 -26.24 -10.98 13.33
C VAL A 388 -24.96 -11.11 14.15
N VAL A 389 -23.95 -10.30 13.82
CA VAL A 389 -22.71 -10.21 14.60
C VAL A 389 -22.69 -8.89 15.37
N VAL A 390 -22.12 -8.93 16.59
CA VAL A 390 -22.29 -7.88 17.59
C VAL A 390 -20.93 -7.45 18.12
N ALA A 391 -20.61 -6.18 17.99
CA ALA A 391 -19.46 -5.51 18.60
C ALA A 391 -19.92 -4.69 19.80
N ALA A 392 -19.13 -4.69 20.88
CA ALA A 392 -19.47 -3.94 22.10
C ALA A 392 -18.23 -3.37 22.80
N GLY A 393 -18.43 -2.31 23.59
CA GLY A 393 -17.40 -1.64 24.37
C GLY A 393 -16.80 -0.40 23.72
N ALA A 394 -15.72 0.12 24.28
CA ALA A 394 -15.03 1.32 23.77
C ALA A 394 -14.56 1.17 22.31
N SER A 395 -14.16 -0.04 21.92
CA SER A 395 -13.70 -0.36 20.56
C SER A 395 -14.81 -0.85 19.62
N ALA A 396 -16.09 -0.68 19.97
CA ALA A 396 -17.22 -1.24 19.20
C ALA A 396 -17.21 -0.80 17.71
N THR A 397 -16.85 0.45 17.43
CA THR A 397 -16.75 0.97 16.04
C THR A 397 -15.68 0.23 15.25
N LYS A 398 -14.45 0.15 15.77
CA LYS A 398 -13.35 -0.59 15.13
C LYS A 398 -13.67 -2.08 14.97
N SER A 399 -14.26 -2.69 16.00
CA SER A 399 -14.67 -4.10 15.96
C SER A 399 -15.74 -4.34 14.91
N ALA A 400 -16.72 -3.45 14.76
CA ALA A 400 -17.74 -3.54 13.72
C ALA A 400 -17.12 -3.49 12.31
N GLY A 401 -16.14 -2.63 12.07
CA GLY A 401 -15.40 -2.57 10.80
C GLY A 401 -14.68 -3.88 10.48
N VAL A 402 -14.02 -4.49 11.48
CA VAL A 402 -13.37 -5.81 11.32
C VAL A 402 -14.40 -6.89 11.01
N LEU A 403 -15.56 -6.88 11.70
CA LEU A 403 -16.66 -7.82 11.44
C LEU A 403 -17.22 -7.68 10.03
N ILE A 404 -17.48 -6.45 9.56
CA ILE A 404 -17.97 -6.18 8.20
C ILE A 404 -16.99 -6.76 7.17
N LYS A 405 -15.71 -6.46 7.29
CA LYS A 405 -14.69 -6.94 6.35
C LYS A 405 -14.58 -8.46 6.36
N THR A 406 -14.51 -9.07 7.53
CA THR A 406 -14.32 -10.52 7.69
C THR A 406 -15.52 -11.32 7.21
N PHE A 407 -16.71 -10.93 7.63
CA PHE A 407 -17.94 -11.66 7.28
C PHE A 407 -18.40 -11.33 5.86
N GLY A 408 -18.20 -10.11 5.37
CA GLY A 408 -18.45 -9.75 3.98
C GLY A 408 -17.65 -10.60 3.00
N ALA A 409 -16.37 -10.84 3.30
CA ALA A 409 -15.52 -11.72 2.49
C ALA A 409 -15.88 -13.22 2.62
N ALA A 410 -16.40 -13.64 3.77
CA ALA A 410 -16.71 -15.05 4.07
C ALA A 410 -18.12 -15.50 3.62
N CYS A 411 -19.09 -14.57 3.57
CA CYS A 411 -20.47 -14.86 3.20
C CYS A 411 -20.70 -14.58 1.72
N ALA A 412 -21.13 -15.62 0.99
CA ALA A 412 -21.38 -15.50 -0.45
C ALA A 412 -22.46 -14.43 -0.74
N GLY A 413 -22.21 -13.61 -1.76
CA GLY A 413 -23.15 -12.57 -2.21
C GLY A 413 -22.97 -11.20 -1.57
N HIS A 414 -22.18 -11.09 -0.49
CA HIS A 414 -21.98 -9.83 0.23
C HIS A 414 -20.71 -9.04 -0.18
N MET A 415 -19.89 -9.59 -1.05
CA MET A 415 -18.70 -8.91 -1.58
C MET A 415 -18.55 -9.20 -3.07
N ASP A 416 -18.46 -8.14 -3.86
CA ASP A 416 -18.06 -8.23 -5.26
C ASP A 416 -16.54 -8.04 -5.37
N GLN A 417 -15.81 -9.15 -5.54
CA GLN A 417 -14.36 -9.17 -5.54
C GLN A 417 -13.72 -8.64 -6.84
N GLU A 418 -14.48 -8.60 -7.94
CA GLU A 418 -13.95 -8.34 -9.28
C GLU A 418 -14.12 -6.89 -9.73
N ARG A 419 -14.07 -5.93 -8.79
CA ARG A 419 -14.16 -4.51 -9.12
C ARG A 419 -13.24 -3.63 -8.29
N TYR A 420 -12.89 -2.46 -8.83
CA TYR A 420 -12.31 -1.34 -8.09
C TYR A 420 -13.40 -0.34 -7.77
N GLU A 421 -13.55 0.01 -6.51
CA GLU A 421 -14.53 0.99 -6.08
C GLU A 421 -13.89 2.06 -5.22
N PHE A 422 -13.91 3.29 -5.75
CA PHE A 422 -13.32 4.47 -5.12
C PHE A 422 -14.36 5.25 -4.33
N CYS A 423 -13.93 5.87 -3.24
CA CYS A 423 -14.69 6.90 -2.55
C CYS A 423 -13.75 7.91 -1.90
N TRP A 424 -14.29 9.10 -1.64
CA TRP A 424 -13.65 10.10 -0.81
C TRP A 424 -14.21 10.04 0.61
N ILE A 425 -13.33 10.06 1.59
CA ILE A 425 -13.67 10.35 2.98
C ILE A 425 -13.33 11.81 3.20
N VAL A 426 -14.28 12.59 3.71
CA VAL A 426 -14.18 14.05 3.84
C VAL A 426 -14.55 14.49 5.25
N ASP A 427 -14.36 15.76 5.57
CA ASP A 427 -14.77 16.39 6.84
C ASP A 427 -14.12 15.69 8.06
N PHE A 428 -12.81 15.48 8.01
CA PHE A 428 -12.06 14.92 9.14
C PHE A 428 -12.10 15.83 10.36
N PRO A 429 -12.10 15.30 11.59
CA PRO A 429 -11.92 16.12 12.78
C PRO A 429 -10.54 16.78 12.75
N MET A 430 -10.48 18.06 13.13
CA MET A 430 -9.20 18.78 13.21
C MET A 430 -8.43 18.42 14.47
N TYR A 431 -9.12 18.16 15.56
CA TYR A 431 -8.57 17.88 16.88
C TYR A 431 -9.11 16.57 17.45
N GLU A 432 -8.31 15.97 18.31
CA GLU A 432 -8.65 14.80 19.13
C GLU A 432 -8.04 14.92 20.52
N ILE A 433 -8.42 14.05 21.43
CA ILE A 433 -7.73 13.89 22.71
C ILE A 433 -6.68 12.81 22.52
N GLY A 434 -5.41 13.16 22.71
CA GLY A 434 -4.31 12.21 22.59
C GLY A 434 -4.43 11.08 23.61
N ASP A 435 -4.28 9.84 23.14
CA ASP A 435 -4.41 8.64 24.00
C ASP A 435 -3.41 8.60 25.14
N GLU A 436 -2.19 9.09 24.91
CA GLU A 436 -1.10 9.09 25.91
C GLU A 436 -1.07 10.38 26.74
N SER A 437 -1.30 11.52 26.10
CA SER A 437 -1.21 12.84 26.75
C SER A 437 -2.47 13.21 27.52
N GLY A 438 -3.64 12.74 27.07
CA GLY A 438 -4.95 13.19 27.57
C GLY A 438 -5.26 14.65 27.24
N GLU A 439 -4.46 15.29 26.40
CA GLU A 439 -4.56 16.69 25.98
C GLU A 439 -5.14 16.82 24.57
N LEU A 440 -5.60 18.03 24.23
CA LEU A 440 -6.05 18.33 22.88
C LEU A 440 -4.85 18.34 21.92
N GLU A 441 -4.92 17.54 20.85
CA GLU A 441 -3.89 17.40 19.81
C GLU A 441 -4.52 17.52 18.42
N PHE A 442 -3.69 17.75 17.39
CA PHE A 442 -4.17 17.64 16.00
C PHE A 442 -4.43 16.17 15.67
N CYS A 443 -5.62 15.90 15.12
CA CYS A 443 -6.02 14.52 14.76
C CYS A 443 -5.16 13.92 13.64
N HIS A 444 -4.83 14.70 12.60
CA HIS A 444 -4.06 14.27 11.44
C HIS A 444 -3.02 15.32 11.02
N ASN A 445 -3.31 16.11 9.97
CA ASN A 445 -2.36 17.09 9.43
C ASN A 445 -2.59 18.48 10.04
N PRO A 446 -1.66 19.04 10.81
CA PRO A 446 -1.79 20.35 11.45
C PRO A 446 -1.84 21.53 10.45
N PHE A 447 -1.45 21.30 9.19
CA PHE A 447 -1.46 22.32 8.13
C PHE A 447 -2.74 22.37 7.33
N SER A 448 -3.78 21.67 7.75
CA SER A 448 -5.09 21.70 7.10
C SER A 448 -5.87 22.95 7.47
N MET A 449 -6.68 23.46 6.54
CA MET A 449 -7.59 24.57 6.81
C MET A 449 -8.73 24.08 7.71
N PRO A 450 -8.98 24.74 8.86
CA PRO A 450 -10.19 24.47 9.62
C PRO A 450 -11.43 24.87 8.84
N SER A 451 -12.42 23.99 8.76
CA SER A 451 -13.69 24.31 8.11
C SER A 451 -14.40 25.44 8.87
N GLY A 452 -14.59 26.56 8.18
CA GLY A 452 -15.07 27.80 8.80
C GLY A 452 -13.96 28.81 9.17
N GLY A 453 -12.69 28.50 8.88
CA GLY A 453 -11.57 29.43 8.99
C GLY A 453 -11.31 29.95 10.40
N LEU A 454 -10.90 31.22 10.51
CA LEU A 454 -10.55 31.85 11.79
C LEU A 454 -11.73 31.92 12.77
N GLU A 455 -12.94 32.15 12.28
CA GLU A 455 -14.12 32.36 13.13
C GLU A 455 -14.46 31.14 14.00
N VAL A 456 -14.31 29.93 13.45
CA VAL A 456 -14.58 28.70 14.21
C VAL A 456 -13.56 28.49 15.33
N LEU A 457 -12.29 28.85 15.09
CA LEU A 457 -11.24 28.77 16.10
C LEU A 457 -11.46 29.79 17.23
N LEU A 458 -11.86 31.00 16.89
CA LEU A 458 -12.19 32.05 17.87
C LEU A 458 -13.41 31.66 18.72
N LYS A 459 -14.42 31.00 18.16
CA LYS A 459 -15.55 30.45 18.93
C LYS A 459 -15.10 29.40 19.93
N ALA A 460 -14.20 28.49 19.52
CA ALA A 460 -13.64 27.49 20.40
C ALA A 460 -12.82 28.12 21.54
N GLU A 461 -11.98 29.11 21.24
CA GLU A 461 -11.21 29.84 22.23
C GLU A 461 -12.11 30.51 23.28
N ARG A 462 -13.24 31.09 22.85
CA ARG A 462 -14.22 31.70 23.76
C ARG A 462 -15.09 30.69 24.52
N GLY A 463 -14.92 29.37 24.26
CA GLY A 463 -15.73 28.32 24.85
C GLY A 463 -17.19 28.27 24.32
N GLU A 464 -17.46 28.86 23.16
CA GLU A 464 -18.78 28.86 22.52
C GLU A 464 -19.06 27.52 21.83
N ILE A 465 -18.02 26.82 21.40
CA ILE A 465 -18.08 25.47 20.82
C ILE A 465 -16.96 24.59 21.39
N ASP A 466 -17.17 23.29 21.38
CA ASP A 466 -16.14 22.31 21.72
C ASP A 466 -15.12 22.20 20.57
N PRO A 467 -13.80 22.36 20.82
CA PRO A 467 -12.77 22.17 19.81
C PRO A 467 -12.84 20.82 19.07
N LEU A 468 -13.32 19.77 19.74
CA LEU A 468 -13.49 18.44 19.15
C LEU A 468 -14.58 18.36 18.07
N THR A 469 -15.42 19.42 17.96
CA THR A 469 -16.44 19.52 16.91
C THR A 469 -15.94 20.20 15.64
N ILE A 470 -14.72 20.76 15.67
CA ILE A 470 -14.13 21.44 14.52
C ILE A 470 -13.65 20.38 13.53
N THR A 471 -14.11 20.51 12.28
CA THR A 471 -13.61 19.73 11.16
C THR A 471 -12.52 20.50 10.41
N ALA A 472 -11.70 19.76 9.68
CA ALA A 472 -10.73 20.32 8.74
C ALA A 472 -11.11 19.93 7.30
N ASP A 473 -10.73 20.76 6.34
CA ASP A 473 -10.88 20.47 4.92
C ASP A 473 -9.83 19.44 4.47
N GLN A 474 -9.88 18.29 5.14
CA GLN A 474 -9.06 17.10 4.87
C GLN A 474 -9.89 16.04 4.14
N TYR A 475 -9.20 15.25 3.35
CA TYR A 475 -9.83 14.19 2.57
C TYR A 475 -8.88 13.04 2.29
N ASP A 476 -9.42 11.82 2.33
CA ASP A 476 -8.72 10.61 1.92
C ASP A 476 -9.39 9.98 0.70
N LEU A 477 -8.59 9.53 -0.25
CA LEU A 477 -9.05 8.67 -1.34
C LEU A 477 -8.90 7.22 -0.93
N VAL A 478 -10.00 6.49 -0.90
CA VAL A 478 -10.05 5.09 -0.54
C VAL A 478 -10.47 4.25 -1.76
N CYS A 479 -9.81 3.11 -1.96
CA CYS A 479 -10.20 2.10 -2.94
C CYS A 479 -10.16 0.72 -2.29
N ASN A 480 -11.27 -0.01 -2.35
CA ASN A 480 -11.36 -1.39 -1.86
C ASN A 480 -10.87 -1.57 -0.41
N GLY A 481 -11.20 -0.63 0.47
CA GLY A 481 -10.80 -0.68 1.87
C GLY A 481 -9.33 -0.32 2.14
N VAL A 482 -8.64 0.22 1.15
CA VAL A 482 -7.26 0.71 1.25
C VAL A 482 -7.24 2.22 1.06
N GLU A 483 -6.68 2.95 2.02
CA GLU A 483 -6.35 4.36 1.86
C GLU A 483 -5.24 4.50 0.81
N LEU A 484 -5.61 4.96 -0.37
CA LEU A 484 -4.63 5.24 -1.41
C LEU A 484 -3.89 6.55 -1.18
N SER A 485 -4.58 7.52 -0.61
CA SER A 485 -4.07 8.88 -0.50
C SER A 485 -4.75 9.67 0.59
N SER A 486 -3.99 10.56 1.21
CA SER A 486 -4.49 11.61 2.10
C SER A 486 -4.10 12.98 1.57
N GLY A 487 -4.98 13.96 1.76
CA GLY A 487 -4.80 15.33 1.31
C GLY A 487 -5.58 16.35 2.13
N ALA A 488 -5.37 17.63 1.83
CA ALA A 488 -6.11 18.72 2.46
C ALA A 488 -6.07 20.00 1.60
N VAL A 489 -7.04 20.87 1.81
CA VAL A 489 -6.88 22.29 1.57
C VAL A 489 -5.96 22.84 2.67
N ARG A 490 -4.92 23.57 2.29
CA ARG A 490 -3.89 23.99 3.24
C ARG A 490 -4.26 25.29 3.94
N ASN A 491 -3.91 25.32 5.21
CA ASN A 491 -3.90 26.57 5.94
C ASN A 491 -2.73 27.42 5.44
N HIS A 492 -3.05 28.51 4.76
CA HIS A 492 -2.09 29.42 4.13
C HIS A 492 -2.08 30.81 4.78
N ASP A 493 -2.93 31.02 5.79
CA ASP A 493 -3.05 32.26 6.54
C ASP A 493 -2.27 32.15 7.86
N PRO A 494 -1.28 33.02 8.11
CA PRO A 494 -0.48 32.96 9.34
C PRO A 494 -1.30 33.19 10.62
N GLU A 495 -2.38 34.00 10.57
CA GLU A 495 -3.24 34.23 11.73
C GLU A 495 -4.06 32.99 12.08
N ILE A 496 -4.65 32.32 11.07
CA ILE A 496 -5.36 31.04 11.25
C ILE A 496 -4.39 29.96 11.74
N MET A 497 -3.17 29.93 11.18
CA MET A 497 -2.15 28.96 11.58
C MET A 497 -1.80 29.12 13.06
N VAL A 498 -1.46 30.34 13.50
CA VAL A 498 -1.14 30.61 14.92
C VAL A 498 -2.32 30.23 15.80
N LYS A 499 -3.53 30.65 15.45
CA LYS A 499 -4.72 30.39 16.27
C LYS A 499 -5.02 28.88 16.38
N ALA A 500 -4.85 28.12 15.29
CA ALA A 500 -5.03 26.67 15.31
C ALA A 500 -4.04 25.98 16.26
N PHE A 501 -2.79 26.42 16.27
CA PHE A 501 -1.75 25.89 17.15
C PHE A 501 -1.93 26.33 18.62
N GLU A 502 -2.46 27.53 18.87
CA GLU A 502 -2.74 28.00 20.23
C GLU A 502 -3.75 27.11 20.97
N LEU A 503 -4.75 26.55 20.27
CA LEU A 503 -5.72 25.62 20.85
C LEU A 503 -5.04 24.34 21.39
N VAL A 504 -3.94 23.91 20.79
CA VAL A 504 -3.10 22.79 21.28
C VAL A 504 -1.90 23.28 22.09
N ARG A 505 -1.98 24.49 22.68
CA ARG A 505 -0.99 25.10 23.59
C ARG A 505 0.38 25.39 22.96
N LEU A 506 0.44 25.58 21.64
CA LEU A 506 1.64 25.99 20.93
C LEU A 506 1.44 27.43 20.43
N GLY A 507 2.13 28.39 21.04
CA GLY A 507 2.00 29.79 20.68
C GLY A 507 2.73 30.18 19.39
N GLU A 508 2.58 31.45 18.98
CA GLU A 508 3.20 31.99 17.76
C GLU A 508 4.72 31.77 17.71
N GLU A 509 5.42 31.91 18.84
CA GLU A 509 6.88 31.68 18.90
C GLU A 509 7.25 30.21 18.69
N ASP A 510 6.39 29.27 19.11
CA ASP A 510 6.58 27.84 18.84
C ASP A 510 6.40 27.55 17.34
N VAL A 511 5.38 28.14 16.71
CA VAL A 511 5.13 28.03 15.27
C VAL A 511 6.32 28.58 14.48
N LYS A 512 6.80 29.78 14.81
CA LYS A 512 7.97 30.40 14.18
C LYS A 512 9.24 29.57 14.34
N LYS A 513 9.42 28.92 15.49
CA LYS A 513 10.57 28.07 15.75
C LYS A 513 10.49 26.72 15.03
N LYS A 514 9.32 26.11 14.99
CA LYS A 514 9.12 24.79 14.37
C LYS A 514 9.02 24.86 12.84
N PHE A 515 8.38 25.92 12.31
CA PHE A 515 8.08 26.08 10.89
C PHE A 515 8.48 27.46 10.33
N PRO A 516 9.75 27.89 10.54
CA PRO A 516 10.16 29.27 10.22
C PRO A 516 9.97 29.63 8.75
N ALA A 517 10.26 28.71 7.83
CA ALA A 517 10.16 28.96 6.40
C ALA A 517 8.71 29.13 5.96
N MET A 518 7.80 28.26 6.44
CA MET A 518 6.37 28.32 6.09
C MET A 518 5.71 29.56 6.67
N TYR A 519 5.91 29.82 7.97
CA TYR A 519 5.35 31.01 8.63
C TYR A 519 5.76 32.29 7.90
N ASN A 520 7.07 32.44 7.64
CA ASN A 520 7.57 33.61 6.92
C ASN A 520 7.01 33.71 5.49
N ALA A 521 6.95 32.60 4.76
CA ALA A 521 6.40 32.60 3.40
C ALA A 521 4.92 33.02 3.37
N PHE A 522 4.13 32.55 4.33
CA PHE A 522 2.72 32.93 4.43
C PHE A 522 2.54 34.41 4.76
N CYS A 523 3.42 35.01 5.58
CA CYS A 523 3.43 36.44 5.85
C CYS A 523 3.73 37.29 4.61
N TYR A 524 4.32 36.73 3.55
CA TYR A 524 4.53 37.41 2.27
C TYR A 524 3.37 37.23 1.27
N GLY A 525 2.26 36.64 1.68
CA GLY A 525 1.07 36.47 0.86
C GLY A 525 1.06 35.16 0.09
N ALA A 526 0.74 34.07 0.78
CA ALA A 526 0.56 32.76 0.16
C ALA A 526 -0.80 32.67 -0.57
N PRO A 527 -0.86 32.03 -1.74
CA PRO A 527 -2.14 31.73 -2.36
C PRO A 527 -2.90 30.63 -1.60
N PRO A 528 -4.24 30.57 -1.66
CA PRO A 528 -4.96 29.36 -1.31
C PRO A 528 -4.40 28.19 -2.11
N HIS A 529 -4.15 27.05 -1.47
CA HIS A 529 -3.61 25.87 -2.16
C HIS A 529 -4.09 24.58 -1.52
N ALA A 530 -4.10 23.53 -2.30
CA ALA A 530 -4.58 22.21 -1.91
C ALA A 530 -3.78 21.11 -2.59
N GLY A 531 -3.65 19.98 -1.93
CA GLY A 531 -2.88 18.86 -2.48
C GLY A 531 -3.21 17.53 -1.85
N ILE A 532 -2.58 16.50 -2.40
CA ILE A 532 -2.80 15.11 -2.04
C ILE A 532 -1.54 14.29 -2.36
N ALA A 533 -1.39 13.13 -1.74
CA ALA A 533 -0.20 12.31 -1.93
C ALA A 533 -0.53 10.79 -2.06
N PRO A 534 -1.05 10.34 -3.23
CA PRO A 534 -1.29 8.92 -3.49
C PRO A 534 -0.06 8.05 -3.31
N GLY A 535 -0.17 6.99 -2.49
CA GLY A 535 0.89 6.01 -2.30
C GLY A 535 1.08 5.13 -3.54
N VAL A 536 2.21 5.28 -4.23
CA VAL A 536 2.53 4.50 -5.45
C VAL A 536 2.54 3.01 -5.13
N ASP A 537 3.14 2.62 -4.01
CA ASP A 537 3.27 1.23 -3.62
C ASP A 537 1.90 0.58 -3.32
N ARG A 538 0.99 1.29 -2.66
CA ARG A 538 -0.39 0.83 -2.41
C ARG A 538 -1.19 0.68 -3.70
N MET A 539 -1.09 1.63 -4.62
CA MET A 539 -1.75 1.54 -5.93
C MET A 539 -1.27 0.32 -6.71
N VAL A 540 0.05 0.12 -6.80
CA VAL A 540 0.62 -1.02 -7.54
C VAL A 540 0.26 -2.35 -6.86
N MET A 541 0.22 -2.41 -5.53
CA MET A 541 -0.21 -3.59 -4.78
C MET A 541 -1.65 -3.99 -5.15
N LEU A 542 -2.58 -3.04 -5.20
CA LEU A 542 -3.96 -3.30 -5.62
C LEU A 542 -4.05 -3.75 -7.08
N LEU A 543 -3.33 -3.08 -7.99
CA LEU A 543 -3.31 -3.42 -9.42
C LEU A 543 -2.71 -4.81 -9.68
N ALA A 544 -1.72 -5.21 -8.90
CA ALA A 544 -1.09 -6.54 -8.96
C ALA A 544 -1.92 -7.64 -8.28
N GLY A 545 -2.96 -7.28 -7.51
CA GLY A 545 -3.71 -8.23 -6.68
C GLY A 545 -2.89 -8.85 -5.55
N GLU A 546 -1.86 -8.16 -5.08
CA GLU A 546 -0.97 -8.64 -4.01
C GLU A 546 -1.46 -8.19 -2.63
N SER A 547 -1.20 -9.01 -1.62
CA SER A 547 -1.55 -8.72 -0.22
C SER A 547 -0.45 -7.99 0.55
N SER A 548 0.74 -7.83 -0.05
CA SER A 548 1.90 -7.17 0.56
C SER A 548 2.64 -6.31 -0.45
N ILE A 549 2.97 -5.07 -0.05
CA ILE A 549 3.79 -4.17 -0.87
C ILE A 549 5.21 -4.71 -1.10
N ARG A 550 5.71 -5.64 -0.30
CA ARG A 550 7.03 -6.27 -0.53
C ARG A 550 7.09 -7.08 -1.82
N GLU A 551 5.94 -7.52 -2.33
CA GLU A 551 5.88 -8.22 -3.63
C GLU A 551 6.07 -7.28 -4.83
N ILE A 552 5.82 -5.97 -4.65
CA ILE A 552 5.90 -4.97 -5.73
C ILE A 552 7.12 -4.04 -5.60
N ILE A 553 7.93 -4.17 -4.56
CA ILE A 553 9.17 -3.42 -4.35
C ILE A 553 10.35 -4.31 -4.80
N PRO A 554 11.30 -3.79 -5.62
CA PRO A 554 12.43 -4.59 -6.11
C PRO A 554 13.28 -5.19 -5.00
N PHE A 555 13.68 -4.37 -4.02
CA PHE A 555 14.54 -4.75 -2.90
C PHE A 555 13.93 -4.22 -1.59
N PRO A 556 12.89 -4.89 -1.06
CA PRO A 556 12.21 -4.44 0.15
C PRO A 556 12.99 -4.85 1.40
N MET A 557 12.87 -4.07 2.46
CA MET A 557 13.24 -4.49 3.80
C MET A 557 12.28 -5.58 4.31
N ASN A 558 12.74 -6.39 5.25
CA ASN A 558 11.89 -7.32 5.99
C ASN A 558 11.00 -6.58 7.01
N LYS A 559 10.13 -7.31 7.72
CA LYS A 559 9.24 -6.74 8.75
C LYS A 559 9.98 -6.07 9.93
N ASN A 560 11.27 -6.37 10.12
CA ASN A 560 12.10 -5.82 11.19
C ASN A 560 12.96 -4.64 10.70
N ALA A 561 12.61 -4.01 9.57
CA ALA A 561 13.33 -2.90 8.96
C ALA A 561 14.80 -3.26 8.61
N GLN A 562 15.05 -4.49 8.12
CA GLN A 562 16.37 -4.94 7.73
C GLN A 562 16.41 -5.28 6.23
N ASP A 563 17.41 -4.80 5.52
CA ASP A 563 17.82 -5.33 4.22
C ASP A 563 18.79 -6.50 4.46
N VAL A 564 18.25 -7.71 4.44
CA VAL A 564 19.03 -8.94 4.71
C VAL A 564 19.96 -9.34 3.56
N MET A 565 19.77 -8.75 2.36
CA MET A 565 20.65 -9.00 1.21
C MET A 565 21.90 -8.12 1.28
N MET A 566 21.73 -6.84 1.61
CA MET A 566 22.85 -5.88 1.70
C MET A 566 23.41 -5.79 3.13
N GLY A 567 22.75 -6.40 4.12
CA GLY A 567 23.19 -6.37 5.51
C GLY A 567 22.99 -5.00 6.19
N ALA A 568 21.89 -4.31 5.86
CA ALA A 568 21.55 -3.04 6.51
C ALA A 568 20.41 -3.23 7.52
N PRO A 569 20.43 -2.53 8.70
CA PRO A 569 21.51 -1.66 9.17
C PRO A 569 22.76 -2.44 9.55
N SER A 570 23.92 -1.81 9.46
CA SER A 570 25.22 -2.40 9.78
C SER A 570 26.04 -1.48 10.72
N THR A 571 27.03 -2.07 11.37
CA THR A 571 28.03 -1.30 12.13
C THR A 571 28.87 -0.43 11.22
N VAL A 572 29.39 0.65 11.75
CA VAL A 572 30.32 1.58 11.08
C VAL A 572 31.68 1.55 11.75
N GLU A 573 32.73 1.96 11.01
CA GLU A 573 34.08 2.03 11.57
C GLU A 573 34.21 3.16 12.61
N GLN A 574 35.02 2.95 13.65
CA GLN A 574 35.27 3.96 14.68
C GLN A 574 35.73 5.30 14.10
N LYS A 575 36.57 5.27 13.07
CA LYS A 575 37.01 6.47 12.36
C LYS A 575 35.84 7.32 11.82
N GLN A 576 34.77 6.67 11.32
CA GLN A 576 33.58 7.37 10.82
C GLN A 576 32.81 8.05 11.97
N LEU A 577 32.73 7.39 13.12
CA LEU A 577 32.11 7.95 14.34
C LEU A 577 32.92 9.15 14.85
N ASP A 578 34.26 9.02 14.92
CA ASP A 578 35.17 10.08 15.36
C ASP A 578 35.05 11.31 14.45
N GLU A 579 35.01 11.13 13.13
CA GLU A 579 34.81 12.21 12.15
C GLU A 579 33.45 12.91 12.27
N LEU A 580 32.47 12.24 12.81
CA LEU A 580 31.11 12.76 13.04
C LEU A 580 30.93 13.30 14.46
N HIS A 581 31.91 13.12 15.35
CA HIS A 581 31.85 13.44 16.77
C HIS A 581 30.65 12.75 17.49
N ILE A 582 30.45 11.46 17.20
CA ILE A 582 29.34 10.63 17.72
C ILE A 582 29.93 9.45 18.49
N ALA A 583 29.26 9.05 19.58
CA ALA A 583 29.54 7.83 20.30
C ALA A 583 28.31 6.92 20.33
N ILE A 584 28.51 5.61 20.21
CA ILE A 584 27.47 4.61 20.40
C ILE A 584 27.37 4.34 21.91
N THR A 585 26.19 4.55 22.49
CA THR A 585 25.90 4.30 23.92
C THR A 585 25.06 3.04 24.15
N ALA A 586 24.52 2.45 23.06
CA ALA A 586 23.81 1.17 23.15
C ALA A 586 24.78 0.06 23.58
N GLN A 587 24.39 -0.73 24.58
CA GLN A 587 25.11 -1.95 24.96
C GLN A 587 24.66 -3.06 23.99
N GLU A 588 25.61 -3.88 23.51
CA GLU A 588 25.26 -5.11 22.82
C GLU A 588 24.49 -6.00 23.83
N GLU A 589 23.27 -6.37 23.47
CA GLU A 589 22.58 -7.45 24.18
C GLU A 589 23.32 -8.75 23.82
N GLU A 590 23.93 -9.39 24.83
CA GLU A 590 24.64 -10.68 24.72
C GLU A 590 23.70 -11.85 24.32
#